data_5c6e71c548f88bb107acecb380c6480f
#
_entry.id   5c6e71c548f88bb107acecb380c6480f
#
_cell.length_a   1.000
_cell.length_b   1.000
_cell.length_c   1.000
_cell.angle_alpha   90.00
_cell.angle_beta   90.00
_cell.angle_gamma   90.00
#
_symmetry.space_group_name_H-M   'P 1'
#
loop_
_entity.id
_entity.type
_entity.pdbx_description
1 polymer ?
#
loop_
_entity_poly.entity_id
_entity_poly.type
_entity_poly.pdbx_seq_one_letter_code
_entity_poly.pdbx_strand_id
1 'polypeptide(L)'
;MFRSKSMTSKILLNYAFTFIVINLADSASMVIDGLITSRNLGATLLAATGLGDASYEMVSLFCGIFAVGLQATCSGALGIGDSKKASRYFTSGVLVLAAVALVTTVMGFLCLDPLCRLFGADGSDKLLHDGLYQYMRGWFVGIPGFFAFTVLCPLVTLDGNKRLVTAMTVLQSALNICGDYFSVLHWRNDGLRAIYGIGFSSGIAFDIVSVFLLANFLRKRSAFRLSMGDFSLRAVREMIHIGLPKLTQCFSNLASPIVINRTVLAVGGACAMAAMSVKASVAGFFFVAGNGIAGSVQLLSQVFYSEKDKKALGETASVALRTVGVLCIGISALLFALSPLLAGLFLNAGTEEYRLTVTLLRCFSASLPLNALNSCVLSFLQGTRKILPAHLYIVSHRFLFPALSTAVLGRLFGTTGIAVAFPVSELLVLLTYAAIALSAGRGRERTDALLLLPENFGYDESLAFSVTTIDEVIGISEGIEEFCSSHGIDKERSVYSALCIEETAGNVVEHGFRMDNKKHCCDIRVMLEDGDVVMRIRDDCRYFNIKERYEVLKSKGKTSGIGIRLVYGIAKEANYISLLNTNTLIIRV
;
A
#
# COMPACT_ATOMS: atom_id res chain seq x y z
N MET A 1 -15.59 -26.82 -10.86
CA MET A 1 -15.76 -25.79 -11.90
C MET A 1 -14.74 -24.68 -11.64
N PHE A 2 -13.49 -24.85 -12.11
CA PHE A 2 -12.41 -23.85 -11.96
C PHE A 2 -12.59 -22.79 -13.06
N ARG A 3 -13.37 -21.74 -12.74
CA ARG A 3 -13.41 -20.53 -13.56
C ARG A 3 -11.97 -20.01 -13.66
N SER A 4 -11.48 -19.74 -14.87
CA SER A 4 -10.21 -19.05 -15.11
C SER A 4 -10.11 -17.88 -14.14
N LYS A 5 -9.01 -17.80 -13.34
CA LYS A 5 -8.82 -16.69 -12.41
C LYS A 5 -8.81 -15.40 -13.22
N SER A 6 -9.70 -14.46 -12.92
CA SER A 6 -9.71 -13.15 -13.59
C SER A 6 -8.33 -12.50 -13.48
N MET A 7 -7.98 -11.65 -14.43
CA MET A 7 -6.71 -10.89 -14.41
C MET A 7 -6.58 -10.10 -13.10
N THR A 8 -7.65 -9.46 -12.63
CA THR A 8 -7.72 -8.75 -11.35
C THR A 8 -7.32 -9.63 -10.17
N SER A 9 -7.83 -10.87 -10.11
CA SER A 9 -7.47 -11.86 -9.08
C SER A 9 -5.99 -12.20 -9.07
N LYS A 10 -5.40 -12.45 -10.24
CA LYS A 10 -3.97 -12.76 -10.39
C LYS A 10 -3.11 -11.58 -9.92
N ILE A 11 -3.46 -10.36 -10.33
CA ILE A 11 -2.74 -9.15 -9.97
C ILE A 11 -2.80 -8.94 -8.45
N LEU A 12 -4.01 -8.95 -7.85
CA LEU A 12 -4.19 -8.75 -6.40
C LEU A 12 -3.36 -9.72 -5.58
N LEU A 13 -3.48 -11.02 -5.81
CA LEU A 13 -2.77 -12.05 -5.06
C LEU A 13 -1.24 -11.93 -5.19
N ASN A 14 -0.77 -11.58 -6.38
CA ASN A 14 0.64 -11.41 -6.66
C ASN A 14 1.23 -10.17 -5.94
N TYR A 15 0.48 -9.07 -5.86
CA TYR A 15 0.88 -7.89 -5.09
C TYR A 15 0.71 -8.09 -3.58
N ALA A 16 -0.37 -8.78 -3.14
CA ALA A 16 -0.55 -9.13 -1.74
C ALA A 16 0.64 -9.95 -1.21
N PHE A 17 1.08 -10.96 -1.97
CA PHE A 17 2.28 -11.73 -1.60
C PHE A 17 3.53 -10.84 -1.50
N THR A 18 3.71 -9.94 -2.47
CA THR A 18 4.84 -8.98 -2.46
C THR A 18 4.81 -8.10 -1.21
N PHE A 19 3.66 -7.51 -0.88
CA PHE A 19 3.53 -6.66 0.31
C PHE A 19 3.63 -7.45 1.63
N ILE A 20 3.19 -8.71 1.66
CA ILE A 20 3.40 -9.61 2.81
C ILE A 20 4.90 -9.82 3.05
N VAL A 21 5.68 -10.11 2.01
CA VAL A 21 7.14 -10.30 2.14
C VAL A 21 7.81 -9.02 2.62
N ILE A 22 7.42 -7.85 2.10
CA ILE A 22 7.93 -6.55 2.52
C ILE A 22 7.65 -6.30 4.02
N ASN A 23 6.39 -6.43 4.44
CA ASN A 23 6.01 -6.21 5.84
C ASN A 23 6.66 -7.24 6.80
N LEU A 24 6.89 -8.47 6.32
CA LEU A 24 7.59 -9.49 7.11
C LEU A 24 9.07 -9.13 7.32
N ALA A 25 9.74 -8.63 6.30
CA ALA A 25 11.13 -8.17 6.40
C ALA A 25 11.26 -7.00 7.39
N ASP A 26 10.36 -6.02 7.32
CA ASP A 26 10.33 -4.88 8.23
C ASP A 26 10.08 -5.32 9.68
N SER A 27 9.09 -6.21 9.91
CA SER A 27 8.78 -6.73 11.25
C SER A 27 9.93 -7.56 11.83
N ALA A 28 10.60 -8.36 10.99
CA ALA A 28 11.75 -9.14 11.43
C ALA A 28 12.95 -8.25 11.80
N SER A 29 13.24 -7.21 11.00
CA SER A 29 14.29 -6.25 11.29
C SER A 29 14.08 -5.59 12.65
N MET A 30 12.89 -5.06 12.91
CA MET A 30 12.57 -4.39 14.18
C MET A 30 12.79 -5.29 15.42
N VAL A 31 12.46 -6.59 15.32
CA VAL A 31 12.66 -7.52 16.43
C VAL A 31 14.14 -7.85 16.62
N ILE A 32 14.88 -8.04 15.52
CA ILE A 32 16.31 -8.34 15.58
C ILE A 32 17.09 -7.16 16.14
N ASP A 33 16.78 -5.92 15.74
CA ASP A 33 17.39 -4.69 16.27
C ASP A 33 17.18 -4.57 17.79
N GLY A 34 15.96 -4.83 18.26
CA GLY A 34 15.65 -4.88 19.69
C GLY A 34 16.44 -5.95 20.45
N LEU A 35 16.61 -7.14 19.85
CA LEU A 35 17.41 -8.23 20.44
C LEU A 35 18.91 -7.90 20.48
N ILE A 36 19.45 -7.30 19.43
CA ILE A 36 20.85 -6.88 19.39
C ILE A 36 21.10 -5.82 20.47
N THR A 37 20.23 -4.81 20.54
CA THR A 37 20.35 -3.72 21.52
C THR A 37 20.24 -4.25 22.95
N SER A 38 19.19 -5.03 23.27
CA SER A 38 18.94 -5.51 24.64
C SER A 38 20.03 -6.40 25.18
N ARG A 39 20.58 -7.31 24.36
CA ARG A 39 21.61 -8.25 24.79
C ARG A 39 22.98 -7.64 24.98
N ASN A 40 23.28 -6.55 24.25
CA ASN A 40 24.63 -6.02 24.22
C ASN A 40 24.77 -4.66 24.93
N LEU A 41 23.73 -3.82 24.92
CA LEU A 41 23.77 -2.46 25.46
C LEU A 41 22.98 -2.28 26.76
N GLY A 42 22.15 -3.25 27.11
CA GLY A 42 21.35 -3.24 28.34
C GLY A 42 20.01 -2.51 28.23
N ALA A 43 19.25 -2.54 29.33
CA ALA A 43 17.85 -2.11 29.36
C ALA A 43 17.66 -0.60 29.13
N THR A 44 18.55 0.25 29.67
CA THR A 44 18.44 1.70 29.55
C THR A 44 18.60 2.18 28.10
N LEU A 45 19.60 1.63 27.39
CA LEU A 45 19.81 1.97 25.97
C LEU A 45 18.75 1.33 25.06
N LEU A 46 18.21 0.17 25.42
CA LEU A 46 17.02 -0.37 24.74
C LEU A 46 15.80 0.55 24.95
N ALA A 47 15.62 1.10 26.15
CA ALA A 47 14.56 2.07 26.39
C ALA A 47 14.75 3.35 25.56
N ALA A 48 16.01 3.79 25.37
CA ALA A 48 16.33 4.91 24.49
C ALA A 48 15.93 4.67 23.03
N THR A 49 16.20 3.47 22.48
CA THR A 49 15.72 3.13 21.11
C THR A 49 14.20 3.10 21.03
N GLY A 50 13.52 2.55 22.03
CA GLY A 50 12.05 2.55 22.09
C GLY A 50 11.44 3.97 22.16
N LEU A 51 12.07 4.92 22.85
CA LEU A 51 11.67 6.33 22.79
C LEU A 51 11.98 6.95 21.42
N GLY A 52 13.02 6.47 20.73
CA GLY A 52 13.38 6.86 19.38
C GLY A 52 12.31 6.53 18.33
N ASP A 53 11.47 5.52 18.55
CA ASP A 53 10.34 5.18 17.68
C ASP A 53 9.36 6.33 17.51
N ALA A 54 9.21 7.20 18.52
CA ALA A 54 8.41 8.41 18.41
C ALA A 54 8.97 9.38 17.36
N SER A 55 10.31 9.46 17.23
CA SER A 55 10.95 10.28 16.19
C SER A 55 10.71 9.72 14.79
N TYR A 56 10.72 8.40 14.65
CA TYR A 56 10.38 7.72 13.40
C TYR A 56 8.94 7.99 12.96
N GLU A 57 7.97 7.88 13.87
CA GLU A 57 6.57 8.20 13.62
C GLU A 57 6.37 9.67 13.23
N MET A 58 7.07 10.60 13.89
CA MET A 58 7.04 12.03 13.54
C MET A 58 7.58 12.27 12.11
N VAL A 59 8.71 11.68 11.75
CA VAL A 59 9.28 11.79 10.40
C VAL A 59 8.36 11.13 9.36
N SER A 60 7.80 9.96 9.68
CA SER A 60 6.82 9.24 8.85
C SER A 60 5.54 10.05 8.58
N LEU A 61 5.12 10.90 9.52
CA LEU A 61 3.99 11.80 9.33
C LEU A 61 4.23 12.77 8.17
N PHE A 62 5.36 13.49 8.18
CA PHE A 62 5.69 14.45 7.14
C PHE A 62 5.87 13.79 5.78
N CYS A 63 6.55 12.64 5.74
CA CYS A 63 6.75 11.87 4.51
C CYS A 63 5.43 11.28 3.99
N GLY A 64 4.62 10.69 4.86
CA GLY A 64 3.47 9.89 4.51
C GLY A 64 2.36 10.65 3.81
N ILE A 65 2.15 11.95 4.14
CA ILE A 65 1.18 12.80 3.46
C ILE A 65 1.52 12.89 1.95
N PHE A 66 2.79 13.15 1.65
CA PHE A 66 3.25 13.26 0.27
C PHE A 66 3.28 11.88 -0.43
N ALA A 67 3.68 10.82 0.27
CA ALA A 67 3.75 9.48 -0.29
C ALA A 67 2.38 8.98 -0.76
N VAL A 68 1.36 9.06 0.10
CA VAL A 68 -0.02 8.64 -0.21
C VAL A 68 -0.61 9.53 -1.32
N GLY A 69 -0.43 10.84 -1.22
CA GLY A 69 -0.95 11.78 -2.20
C GLY A 69 -0.31 11.61 -3.58
N LEU A 70 1.01 11.46 -3.64
CA LEU A 70 1.74 11.27 -4.90
C LEU A 70 1.38 9.92 -5.54
N GLN A 71 1.34 8.85 -4.77
CA GLN A 71 0.91 7.54 -5.26
C GLN A 71 -0.48 7.62 -5.89
N ALA A 72 -1.45 8.23 -5.20
CA ALA A 72 -2.84 8.32 -5.66
C ALA A 72 -3.01 9.21 -6.90
N THR A 73 -2.27 10.34 -7.00
CA THR A 73 -2.34 11.22 -8.17
C THR A 73 -1.67 10.61 -9.38
N CYS A 74 -0.50 9.98 -9.20
CA CYS A 74 0.22 9.31 -10.27
C CYS A 74 -0.54 8.09 -10.80
N SER A 75 -1.04 7.22 -9.92
CA SER A 75 -1.83 6.05 -10.33
C SER A 75 -3.11 6.46 -11.04
N GLY A 76 -3.75 7.55 -10.59
CA GLY A 76 -4.92 8.10 -11.23
C GLY A 76 -4.66 8.65 -12.63
N ALA A 77 -3.57 9.37 -12.83
CA ALA A 77 -3.18 9.89 -14.14
C ALA A 77 -2.83 8.75 -15.12
N LEU A 78 -2.11 7.72 -14.63
CA LEU A 78 -1.79 6.55 -15.43
C LEU A 78 -3.04 5.72 -15.77
N GLY A 79 -4.00 5.61 -14.84
CA GLY A 79 -5.25 4.86 -15.07
C GLY A 79 -6.08 5.42 -16.24
N ILE A 80 -6.06 6.75 -16.43
CA ILE A 80 -6.73 7.41 -17.58
C ILE A 80 -5.86 7.55 -18.83
N GLY A 81 -4.62 7.06 -18.81
CA GLY A 81 -3.73 7.12 -19.97
C GLY A 81 -2.88 8.38 -20.09
N ASP A 82 -2.96 9.32 -19.15
CA ASP A 82 -2.26 10.61 -19.23
C ASP A 82 -0.86 10.53 -18.60
N SER A 83 0.10 10.02 -19.36
CA SER A 83 1.51 9.94 -18.93
C SER A 83 2.16 11.30 -18.72
N LYS A 84 1.71 12.37 -19.41
CA LYS A 84 2.24 13.74 -19.21
C LYS A 84 1.82 14.26 -17.85
N LYS A 85 0.55 14.08 -17.48
CA LYS A 85 0.02 14.46 -16.18
C LYS A 85 0.67 13.65 -15.05
N ALA A 86 0.89 12.35 -15.25
CA ALA A 86 1.61 11.50 -14.31
C ALA A 86 3.05 11.99 -14.07
N SER A 87 3.79 12.33 -15.14
CA SER A 87 5.15 12.89 -15.05
C SER A 87 5.18 14.25 -14.35
N ARG A 88 4.16 15.10 -14.55
CA ARG A 88 4.01 16.37 -13.84
C ARG A 88 3.82 16.17 -12.33
N TYR A 89 2.93 15.25 -11.91
CA TYR A 89 2.77 14.91 -10.50
C TYR A 89 4.06 14.33 -9.92
N PHE A 90 4.68 13.40 -10.63
CA PHE A 90 5.94 12.80 -10.22
C PHE A 90 7.04 13.83 -9.99
N THR A 91 7.28 14.72 -10.97
CA THR A 91 8.29 15.77 -10.86
C THR A 91 8.00 16.73 -9.70
N SER A 92 6.75 17.22 -9.61
CA SER A 92 6.36 18.14 -8.54
C SER A 92 6.48 17.48 -7.16
N GLY A 93 6.06 16.21 -7.04
CA GLY A 93 6.12 15.46 -5.79
C GLY A 93 7.55 15.19 -5.34
N VAL A 94 8.43 14.72 -6.24
CA VAL A 94 9.83 14.43 -5.91
C VAL A 94 10.57 15.69 -5.47
N LEU A 95 10.37 16.83 -6.16
CA LEU A 95 11.02 18.10 -5.81
C LEU A 95 10.57 18.64 -4.45
N VAL A 96 9.26 18.64 -4.19
CA VAL A 96 8.75 19.09 -2.88
C VAL A 96 9.19 18.13 -1.77
N LEU A 97 9.17 16.82 -2.04
CA LEU A 97 9.62 15.82 -1.07
C LEU A 97 11.10 16.00 -0.71
N ALA A 98 11.97 16.27 -1.70
CA ALA A 98 13.39 16.56 -1.44
C ALA A 98 13.56 17.80 -0.56
N ALA A 99 12.78 18.86 -0.83
CA ALA A 99 12.80 20.08 -0.02
C ALA A 99 12.30 19.80 1.42
N VAL A 100 11.19 19.07 1.58
CA VAL A 100 10.64 18.71 2.90
C VAL A 100 11.61 17.79 3.64
N ALA A 101 12.23 16.82 2.99
CA ALA A 101 13.24 15.95 3.58
C ALA A 101 14.43 16.75 4.11
N LEU A 102 14.95 17.69 3.32
CA LEU A 102 16.05 18.58 3.72
C LEU A 102 15.67 19.41 4.95
N VAL A 103 14.49 20.07 4.91
CA VAL A 103 14.00 20.88 6.04
C VAL A 103 13.82 20.01 7.28
N THR A 104 13.21 18.83 7.15
CA THR A 104 13.01 17.89 8.27
C THR A 104 14.34 17.42 8.86
N THR A 105 15.33 17.14 8.02
CA THR A 105 16.68 16.75 8.46
C THR A 105 17.35 17.88 9.23
N VAL A 106 17.39 19.08 8.67
CA VAL A 106 18.01 20.26 9.32
C VAL A 106 17.32 20.59 10.63
N MET A 107 15.99 20.65 10.63
CA MET A 107 15.20 20.91 11.85
C MET A 107 15.38 19.80 12.90
N GLY A 108 15.44 18.54 12.46
CA GLY A 108 15.71 17.39 13.32
C GLY A 108 17.04 17.56 14.07
N PHE A 109 18.12 17.88 13.36
CA PHE A 109 19.43 18.12 13.98
C PHE A 109 19.46 19.35 14.90
N LEU A 110 18.78 20.43 14.54
CA LEU A 110 18.69 21.65 15.36
C LEU A 110 17.87 21.43 16.63
N CYS A 111 16.88 20.52 16.58
CA CYS A 111 15.94 20.29 17.68
C CYS A 111 16.21 18.98 18.46
N LEU A 112 17.41 18.36 18.33
CA LEU A 112 17.72 17.08 18.99
C LEU A 112 17.44 17.10 20.50
N ASP A 113 17.98 18.05 21.25
CA ASP A 113 17.78 18.14 22.70
C ASP A 113 16.32 18.44 23.09
N PRO A 114 15.61 19.42 22.48
CA PRO A 114 14.18 19.57 22.67
C PRO A 114 13.35 18.32 22.38
N LEU A 115 13.69 17.56 21.34
CA LEU A 115 13.01 16.32 20.98
C LEU A 115 13.26 15.22 22.01
N CYS A 116 14.48 15.09 22.56
CA CYS A 116 14.75 14.16 23.66
C CYS A 116 13.82 14.41 24.85
N ARG A 117 13.68 15.66 25.25
CA ARG A 117 12.79 16.05 26.37
C ARG A 117 11.32 15.81 26.03
N LEU A 118 10.91 16.11 24.79
CA LEU A 118 9.53 15.89 24.33
C LEU A 118 9.15 14.40 24.34
N PHE A 119 10.09 13.53 23.99
CA PHE A 119 9.87 12.07 23.95
C PHE A 119 10.03 11.39 25.32
N GLY A 120 10.34 12.14 26.38
CA GLY A 120 10.35 11.65 27.75
C GLY A 120 11.72 11.45 28.38
N ALA A 121 12.80 11.77 27.70
CA ALA A 121 14.15 11.79 28.25
C ALA A 121 14.49 13.23 28.73
N ASP A 122 13.93 13.63 29.86
CA ASP A 122 14.01 14.99 30.41
C ASP A 122 15.37 15.37 31.04
N GLY A 123 16.31 14.40 31.08
CA GLY A 123 17.63 14.57 31.66
C GLY A 123 17.77 14.09 33.11
N SER A 124 16.69 13.61 33.75
CA SER A 124 16.74 12.98 35.08
C SER A 124 17.60 11.71 35.06
N ASP A 125 17.54 10.92 33.99
CA ASP A 125 18.47 9.84 33.67
C ASP A 125 19.37 10.26 32.49
N LYS A 126 20.62 10.60 32.82
CA LYS A 126 21.61 11.09 31.86
C LYS A 126 21.91 10.04 30.78
N LEU A 127 22.03 8.75 31.16
CA LEU A 127 22.31 7.70 30.20
C LEU A 127 21.18 7.49 29.21
N LEU A 128 19.93 7.57 29.67
CA LEU A 128 18.74 7.51 28.80
C LEU A 128 18.69 8.70 27.83
N HIS A 129 18.92 9.92 28.35
CA HIS A 129 18.94 11.12 27.53
C HIS A 129 20.05 11.10 26.47
N ASP A 130 21.28 10.83 26.89
CA ASP A 130 22.44 10.78 25.98
C ASP A 130 22.28 9.64 24.97
N GLY A 131 21.73 8.50 25.39
CA GLY A 131 21.43 7.36 24.52
C GLY A 131 20.40 7.73 23.43
N LEU A 132 19.29 8.35 23.82
CA LEU A 132 18.26 8.80 22.86
C LEU A 132 18.83 9.87 21.90
N TYR A 133 19.61 10.83 22.43
CA TYR A 133 20.26 11.87 21.64
C TYR A 133 21.18 11.26 20.58
N GLN A 134 22.04 10.32 20.95
CA GLN A 134 22.98 9.66 20.01
C GLN A 134 22.23 8.78 19.00
N TYR A 135 21.20 8.06 19.42
CA TYR A 135 20.36 7.27 18.51
C TYR A 135 19.72 8.15 17.45
N MET A 136 19.00 9.21 17.86
CA MET A 136 18.37 10.13 16.91
C MET A 136 19.38 10.85 16.01
N ARG A 137 20.52 11.26 16.56
CA ARG A 137 21.61 11.84 15.78
C ARG A 137 22.09 10.92 14.65
N GLY A 138 22.21 9.63 14.93
CA GLY A 138 22.55 8.61 13.91
C GLY A 138 21.44 8.45 12.88
N TRP A 139 20.22 8.23 13.35
CA TRP A 139 19.04 8.00 12.52
C TRP A 139 18.70 9.17 11.59
N PHE A 140 18.83 10.42 12.05
CA PHE A 140 18.46 11.60 11.26
C PHE A 140 19.34 11.82 10.02
N VAL A 141 20.52 11.21 9.95
CA VAL A 141 21.33 11.20 8.72
C VAL A 141 20.56 10.56 7.57
N GLY A 142 19.77 9.51 7.84
CA GLY A 142 19.01 8.77 6.84
C GLY A 142 17.61 9.29 6.53
N ILE A 143 17.19 10.44 7.08
CA ILE A 143 15.88 11.02 6.76
C ILE A 143 15.67 11.19 5.25
N PRO A 144 16.64 11.71 4.45
CA PRO A 144 16.46 11.85 3.01
C PRO A 144 16.19 10.51 2.31
N GLY A 145 16.95 9.47 2.68
CA GLY A 145 16.74 8.12 2.14
C GLY A 145 15.42 7.51 2.57
N PHE A 146 15.01 7.68 3.81
CA PHE A 146 13.71 7.23 4.30
C PHE A 146 12.55 7.89 3.53
N PHE A 147 12.61 9.21 3.29
CA PHE A 147 11.64 9.90 2.46
C PHE A 147 11.62 9.35 1.03
N ALA A 148 12.79 9.22 0.41
CA ALA A 148 12.91 8.68 -0.93
C ALA A 148 12.40 7.24 -1.00
N PHE A 149 12.79 6.37 -0.08
CA PHE A 149 12.32 4.97 -0.01
C PHE A 149 10.80 4.88 0.09
N THR A 150 10.20 5.58 1.06
CA THR A 150 8.77 5.56 1.35
C THR A 150 7.93 6.00 0.15
N VAL A 151 8.41 6.97 -0.62
CA VAL A 151 7.69 7.51 -1.79
C VAL A 151 7.98 6.73 -3.06
N LEU A 152 9.22 6.31 -3.27
CA LEU A 152 9.61 5.64 -4.51
C LEU A 152 9.15 4.19 -4.57
N CYS A 153 9.07 3.47 -3.45
CA CYS A 153 8.60 2.08 -3.42
C CYS A 153 7.21 1.90 -4.06
N PRO A 154 6.16 2.66 -3.67
CA PRO A 154 4.86 2.58 -4.33
C PRO A 154 4.90 2.94 -5.81
N LEU A 155 5.72 3.93 -6.20
CA LEU A 155 5.83 4.36 -7.60
C LEU A 155 6.57 3.35 -8.48
N VAL A 156 7.65 2.75 -7.97
CA VAL A 156 8.36 1.64 -8.66
C VAL A 156 7.46 0.42 -8.77
N THR A 157 6.61 0.19 -7.76
CA THR A 157 5.60 -0.88 -7.78
C THR A 157 4.55 -0.63 -8.87
N LEU A 158 4.06 0.61 -9.00
CA LEU A 158 3.18 1.05 -10.08
C LEU A 158 3.83 0.88 -11.45
N ASP A 159 5.12 1.23 -11.58
CA ASP A 159 5.93 1.06 -12.79
C ASP A 159 6.20 -0.42 -13.17
N GLY A 160 5.58 -1.36 -12.44
CA GLY A 160 5.62 -2.80 -12.69
C GLY A 160 6.89 -3.50 -12.17
N ASN A 161 7.82 -2.79 -11.52
CA ASN A 161 9.08 -3.37 -11.06
C ASN A 161 9.05 -3.78 -9.57
N LYS A 162 8.01 -4.50 -9.15
CA LYS A 162 7.86 -4.98 -7.77
C LYS A 162 9.03 -5.85 -7.27
N ARG A 163 9.73 -6.57 -8.19
CA ARG A 163 10.90 -7.37 -7.80
C ARG A 163 12.03 -6.50 -7.27
N LEU A 164 12.24 -5.33 -7.87
CA LEU A 164 13.22 -4.36 -7.37
C LEU A 164 12.83 -3.86 -5.97
N VAL A 165 11.56 -3.51 -5.77
CA VAL A 165 11.08 -3.06 -4.45
C VAL A 165 11.31 -4.12 -3.40
N THR A 166 10.88 -5.37 -3.63
CA THR A 166 11.10 -6.48 -2.69
C THR A 166 12.59 -6.69 -2.41
N ALA A 167 13.44 -6.70 -3.44
CA ALA A 167 14.88 -6.86 -3.27
C ALA A 167 15.49 -5.72 -2.46
N MET A 168 15.07 -4.47 -2.71
CA MET A 168 15.59 -3.31 -1.98
C MET A 168 15.11 -3.27 -0.53
N THR A 169 13.87 -3.68 -0.24
CA THR A 169 13.38 -3.81 1.14
C THR A 169 14.16 -4.87 1.91
N VAL A 170 14.35 -6.05 1.34
CA VAL A 170 15.15 -7.11 1.98
C VAL A 170 16.61 -6.66 2.17
N LEU A 171 17.19 -5.97 1.18
CA LEU A 171 18.54 -5.42 1.28
C LEU A 171 18.64 -4.35 2.37
N GLN A 172 17.63 -3.46 2.48
CA GLN A 172 17.57 -2.45 3.54
C GLN A 172 17.58 -3.10 4.91
N SER A 173 16.70 -4.09 5.16
CA SER A 173 16.68 -4.83 6.42
C SER A 173 17.99 -5.57 6.71
N ALA A 174 18.59 -6.19 5.69
CA ALA A 174 19.89 -6.86 5.84
C ALA A 174 21.02 -5.88 6.18
N LEU A 175 21.10 -4.73 5.50
CA LEU A 175 22.10 -3.68 5.78
C LEU A 175 21.94 -3.10 7.19
N ASN A 176 20.69 -2.87 7.62
CA ASN A 176 20.38 -2.42 8.97
C ASN A 176 20.89 -3.43 10.01
N ILE A 177 20.46 -4.70 9.94
CA ILE A 177 20.87 -5.75 10.89
C ILE A 177 22.39 -5.93 10.92
N CYS A 178 23.03 -5.98 9.74
CA CYS A 178 24.50 -6.11 9.66
C CYS A 178 25.21 -4.90 10.26
N GLY A 179 24.69 -3.70 10.02
CA GLY A 179 25.23 -2.44 10.56
C GLY A 179 25.07 -2.34 12.07
N ASP A 180 23.93 -2.77 12.62
CA ASP A 180 23.69 -2.82 14.05
C ASP A 180 24.65 -3.79 14.75
N TYR A 181 24.78 -5.00 14.20
CA TYR A 181 25.71 -6.00 14.72
C TYR A 181 27.17 -5.51 14.66
N PHE A 182 27.57 -4.89 13.55
CA PHE A 182 28.90 -4.29 13.40
C PHE A 182 29.11 -3.17 14.43
N SER A 183 28.13 -2.29 14.63
CA SER A 183 28.21 -1.17 15.57
C SER A 183 28.42 -1.64 17.00
N VAL A 184 27.68 -2.65 17.42
CA VAL A 184 27.81 -3.24 18.76
C VAL A 184 29.15 -3.95 18.94
N LEU A 185 29.65 -4.67 17.94
CA LEU A 185 30.95 -5.34 18.02
C LEU A 185 32.12 -4.35 18.05
N HIS A 186 32.07 -3.33 17.17
CA HIS A 186 33.15 -2.36 17.03
C HIS A 186 33.25 -1.41 18.22
N TRP A 187 32.12 -0.98 18.78
CA TRP A 187 32.08 -0.09 19.95
C TRP A 187 31.64 -0.81 21.24
N ARG A 188 32.08 -2.05 21.42
CA ARG A 188 31.66 -2.89 22.56
C ARG A 188 31.90 -2.24 23.94
N ASN A 189 32.88 -1.38 24.05
CA ASN A 189 33.26 -0.69 25.30
C ASN A 189 32.66 0.72 25.42
N ASP A 190 31.89 1.20 24.43
CA ASP A 190 31.29 2.51 24.39
C ASP A 190 29.83 2.40 23.91
N GLY A 191 28.92 2.20 24.85
CA GLY A 191 27.50 2.04 24.58
C GLY A 191 26.86 3.23 23.84
N LEU A 192 27.35 4.46 24.10
CA LEU A 192 26.83 5.67 23.43
C LEU A 192 27.27 5.73 21.95
N ARG A 193 28.46 5.29 21.63
CA ARG A 193 28.89 5.17 20.21
C ARG A 193 28.18 4.00 19.53
N ALA A 194 27.98 2.89 20.23
CA ALA A 194 27.27 1.74 19.68
C ALA A 194 25.81 2.11 19.33
N ILE A 195 25.11 2.81 20.20
CA ILE A 195 23.70 3.23 19.93
C ILE A 195 23.61 4.30 18.84
N TYR A 196 24.61 5.20 18.71
CA TYR A 196 24.73 6.09 17.55
C TYR A 196 24.87 5.26 16.26
N GLY A 197 25.73 4.23 16.26
CA GLY A 197 25.94 3.35 15.13
C GLY A 197 24.68 2.57 14.72
N ILE A 198 23.85 2.13 15.69
CA ILE A 198 22.54 1.50 15.43
C ILE A 198 21.60 2.49 14.74
N GLY A 199 21.47 3.72 15.23
CA GLY A 199 20.68 4.74 14.55
C GLY A 199 21.21 5.08 13.15
N PHE A 200 22.55 5.17 12.99
CA PHE A 200 23.19 5.45 11.72
C PHE A 200 23.00 4.33 10.70
N SER A 201 23.12 3.05 11.11
CA SER A 201 22.90 1.91 10.22
C SER A 201 21.46 1.85 9.71
N SER A 202 20.49 2.14 10.59
CA SER A 202 19.09 2.23 10.20
C SER A 202 18.87 3.32 9.16
N GLY A 203 19.48 4.50 9.34
CA GLY A 203 19.35 5.62 8.39
C GLY A 203 20.05 5.36 7.06
N ILE A 204 21.34 5.02 7.08
CA ILE A 204 22.15 4.86 5.87
C ILE A 204 21.66 3.70 4.99
N ALA A 205 21.02 2.68 5.58
CA ALA A 205 20.43 1.59 4.83
C ALA A 205 19.32 2.12 3.89
N PHE A 206 18.50 3.07 4.32
CA PHE A 206 17.50 3.73 3.46
C PHE A 206 18.15 4.57 2.37
N ASP A 207 19.22 5.32 2.68
CA ASP A 207 19.92 6.13 1.69
C ASP A 207 20.48 5.25 0.56
N ILE A 208 21.16 4.15 0.90
CA ILE A 208 21.75 3.23 -0.07
C ILE A 208 20.69 2.65 -1.01
N VAL A 209 19.61 2.09 -0.47
CA VAL A 209 18.59 1.42 -1.31
C VAL A 209 17.78 2.42 -2.14
N SER A 210 17.63 3.65 -1.68
CA SER A 210 16.91 4.70 -2.41
C SER A 210 17.61 5.11 -3.70
N VAL A 211 18.94 5.04 -3.75
CA VAL A 211 19.69 5.28 -4.99
C VAL A 211 19.32 4.26 -6.07
N PHE A 212 19.17 3.00 -5.71
CA PHE A 212 18.76 1.94 -6.66
C PHE A 212 17.30 2.11 -7.10
N LEU A 213 16.41 2.57 -6.19
CA LEU A 213 15.02 2.86 -6.55
C LEU A 213 14.94 4.05 -7.50
N LEU A 214 15.71 5.12 -7.28
CA LEU A 214 15.80 6.26 -8.20
C LEU A 214 16.31 5.85 -9.57
N ALA A 215 17.30 4.96 -9.65
CA ALA A 215 17.82 4.46 -10.92
C ALA A 215 16.76 3.73 -11.77
N ASN A 216 15.66 3.24 -11.18
CA ASN A 216 14.56 2.65 -11.94
C ASN A 216 13.94 3.64 -12.92
N PHE A 217 13.82 4.92 -12.54
CA PHE A 217 13.19 5.96 -13.35
C PHE A 217 14.09 6.51 -14.48
N LEU A 218 15.36 6.11 -14.51
CA LEU A 218 16.26 6.38 -15.63
C LEU A 218 16.04 5.40 -16.80
N ARG A 219 15.24 4.36 -16.61
CA ARG A 219 14.92 3.40 -17.66
C ARG A 219 14.02 4.04 -18.72
N LYS A 220 14.30 3.75 -20.00
CA LYS A 220 13.44 4.20 -21.12
C LYS A 220 12.00 3.71 -21.02
N ARG A 221 11.77 2.61 -20.29
CA ARG A 221 10.45 1.94 -20.13
C ARG A 221 9.64 2.48 -18.95
N SER A 222 10.19 3.35 -18.12
CA SER A 222 9.44 3.93 -17.00
C SER A 222 8.30 4.81 -17.48
N ALA A 223 7.13 4.64 -16.85
CA ALA A 223 5.97 5.48 -17.07
C ALA A 223 6.16 6.90 -16.52
N PHE A 224 7.16 7.09 -15.66
CA PHE A 224 7.46 8.38 -15.01
C PHE A 224 8.75 8.98 -15.57
N ARG A 225 8.69 10.28 -15.88
CA ARG A 225 9.86 11.04 -16.34
C ARG A 225 10.00 12.30 -15.52
N LEU A 226 11.24 12.59 -15.08
CA LEU A 226 11.56 13.87 -14.46
C LEU A 226 11.70 14.93 -15.57
N SER A 227 10.91 15.99 -15.46
CA SER A 227 10.98 17.16 -16.35
C SER A 227 10.89 18.42 -15.50
N MET A 228 12.01 19.10 -15.31
CA MET A 228 12.08 20.28 -14.43
C MET A 228 11.12 21.41 -14.85
N GLY A 229 10.74 21.48 -16.14
CA GLY A 229 9.74 22.43 -16.64
C GLY A 229 8.28 22.13 -16.26
N ASP A 230 8.00 20.94 -15.73
CA ASP A 230 6.65 20.49 -15.43
C ASP A 230 6.23 20.70 -13.95
N PHE A 231 6.99 21.45 -13.16
CA PHE A 231 6.64 21.74 -11.77
C PHE A 231 5.31 22.50 -11.67
N SER A 232 4.43 22.07 -10.76
CA SER A 232 3.11 22.67 -10.58
C SER A 232 2.69 22.71 -9.11
N LEU A 233 2.51 23.89 -8.54
CA LEU A 233 1.97 24.10 -7.20
C LEU A 233 0.53 23.54 -7.05
N ARG A 234 -0.25 23.56 -8.14
CA ARG A 234 -1.59 22.96 -8.14
C ARG A 234 -1.52 21.45 -7.93
N ALA A 235 -0.55 20.78 -8.58
CA ALA A 235 -0.31 19.36 -8.37
C ALA A 235 0.11 19.06 -6.92
N VAL A 236 0.96 19.89 -6.33
CA VAL A 236 1.37 19.76 -4.91
C VAL A 236 0.18 19.90 -3.98
N ARG A 237 -0.68 20.90 -4.19
CA ARG A 237 -1.89 21.10 -3.36
C ARG A 237 -2.84 19.89 -3.45
N GLU A 238 -3.03 19.33 -4.64
CA GLU A 238 -3.87 18.14 -4.84
C GLU A 238 -3.27 16.92 -4.12
N MET A 239 -1.96 16.71 -4.21
CA MET A 239 -1.27 15.64 -3.48
C MET A 239 -1.44 15.76 -1.96
N ILE A 240 -1.21 16.94 -1.40
CA ILE A 240 -1.39 17.20 0.04
C ILE A 240 -2.84 16.89 0.44
N HIS A 241 -3.83 17.40 -0.30
CA HIS A 241 -5.24 17.19 0.02
C HIS A 241 -5.62 15.70 0.07
N ILE A 242 -5.16 14.92 -0.91
CA ILE A 242 -5.41 13.47 -0.97
C ILE A 242 -4.64 12.72 0.12
N GLY A 243 -3.47 13.21 0.53
CA GLY A 243 -2.64 12.61 1.57
C GLY A 243 -3.04 12.94 3.03
N LEU A 244 -3.93 13.92 3.25
CA LEU A 244 -4.36 14.33 4.60
C LEU A 244 -4.83 13.19 5.52
N PRO A 245 -5.52 12.12 5.06
CA PRO A 245 -5.88 11.00 5.91
C PRO A 245 -4.70 10.37 6.67
N LYS A 246 -3.48 10.48 6.14
CA LYS A 246 -2.28 10.01 6.83
C LYS A 246 -2.00 10.78 8.13
N LEU A 247 -2.26 12.09 8.14
CA LEU A 247 -2.15 12.92 9.36
C LEU A 247 -3.09 12.41 10.46
N THR A 248 -4.35 12.16 10.10
CA THR A 248 -5.35 11.61 11.04
C THR A 248 -4.93 10.22 11.54
N GLN A 249 -4.35 9.40 10.70
CA GLN A 249 -3.84 8.08 11.08
C GLN A 249 -2.71 8.18 12.11
N CYS A 250 -1.71 9.03 11.88
CA CYS A 250 -0.59 9.21 12.80
C CYS A 250 -1.08 9.76 14.15
N PHE A 251 -1.97 10.76 14.14
CA PHE A 251 -2.57 11.28 15.37
C PHE A 251 -3.33 10.19 16.15
N SER A 252 -4.13 9.37 15.46
CA SER A 252 -4.87 8.27 16.09
C SER A 252 -3.94 7.20 16.66
N ASN A 253 -2.84 6.89 15.97
CA ASN A 253 -1.84 5.93 16.44
C ASN A 253 -1.10 6.42 17.70
N LEU A 254 -0.92 7.73 17.87
CA LEU A 254 -0.33 8.30 19.09
C LEU A 254 -1.33 8.40 20.25
N ALA A 255 -2.56 8.82 19.97
CA ALA A 255 -3.57 9.06 21.00
C ALA A 255 -4.16 7.78 21.59
N SER A 256 -4.37 6.75 20.74
CA SER A 256 -5.03 5.51 21.15
C SER A 256 -4.29 4.73 22.25
N PRO A 257 -2.97 4.48 22.16
CA PRO A 257 -2.24 3.79 23.22
C PRO A 257 -2.27 4.53 24.55
N ILE A 258 -2.28 5.87 24.56
CA ILE A 258 -2.32 6.65 25.78
C ILE A 258 -3.62 6.37 26.56
N VAL A 259 -4.76 6.41 25.88
CA VAL A 259 -6.07 6.15 26.50
C VAL A 259 -6.21 4.69 26.93
N ILE A 260 -5.81 3.76 26.05
CA ILE A 260 -5.89 2.33 26.32
C ILE A 260 -5.01 1.95 27.50
N ASN A 261 -3.74 2.36 27.52
CA ASN A 261 -2.78 2.02 28.57
C ASN A 261 -3.20 2.58 29.93
N ARG A 262 -3.73 3.82 29.98
CA ARG A 262 -4.29 4.38 31.22
C ARG A 262 -5.45 3.54 31.74
N THR A 263 -6.33 3.08 30.87
CA THR A 263 -7.47 2.24 31.26
C THR A 263 -7.00 0.85 31.72
N VAL A 264 -6.06 0.26 31.00
CA VAL A 264 -5.48 -1.06 31.34
C VAL A 264 -4.80 -1.00 32.72
N LEU A 265 -4.02 0.07 32.97
CA LEU A 265 -3.35 0.26 34.25
C LEU A 265 -4.33 0.49 35.39
N ALA A 266 -5.40 1.26 35.17
CA ALA A 266 -6.44 1.51 36.18
C ALA A 266 -7.27 0.26 36.54
N VAL A 267 -7.49 -0.66 35.58
CA VAL A 267 -8.34 -1.84 35.74
C VAL A 267 -7.56 -3.06 36.21
N GLY A 268 -6.38 -3.31 35.64
CA GLY A 268 -5.62 -4.55 35.87
C GLY A 268 -4.17 -4.33 36.35
N GLY A 269 -3.81 -3.07 36.65
CA GLY A 269 -2.50 -2.73 37.20
C GLY A 269 -1.33 -3.19 36.33
N ALA A 270 -0.18 -3.44 36.97
CA ALA A 270 1.05 -3.87 36.32
C ALA A 270 0.91 -5.21 35.60
N CYS A 271 0.10 -6.13 36.14
CA CYS A 271 -0.16 -7.45 35.54
C CYS A 271 -0.79 -7.33 34.14
N ALA A 272 -1.83 -6.50 34.00
CA ALA A 272 -2.47 -6.28 32.71
C ALA A 272 -1.56 -5.52 31.74
N MET A 273 -0.73 -4.60 32.21
CA MET A 273 0.26 -3.90 31.40
C MET A 273 1.34 -4.86 30.88
N ALA A 274 1.82 -5.80 31.70
CA ALA A 274 2.76 -6.84 31.25
C ALA A 274 2.16 -7.70 30.12
N ALA A 275 0.91 -8.12 30.25
CA ALA A 275 0.19 -8.85 29.22
C ALA A 275 0.03 -8.04 27.92
N MET A 276 -0.26 -6.73 28.03
CA MET A 276 -0.35 -5.81 26.89
C MET A 276 1.00 -5.64 26.17
N SER A 277 2.10 -5.58 26.92
CA SER A 277 3.44 -5.47 26.35
C SER A 277 3.81 -6.73 25.56
N VAL A 278 3.53 -7.93 26.09
CA VAL A 278 3.72 -9.19 25.35
C VAL A 278 2.88 -9.20 24.08
N LYS A 279 1.58 -8.83 24.16
CA LYS A 279 0.72 -8.73 22.98
C LYS A 279 1.30 -7.76 21.95
N ALA A 280 1.80 -6.59 22.36
CA ALA A 280 2.38 -5.59 21.46
C ALA A 280 3.60 -6.13 20.71
N SER A 281 4.50 -6.84 21.42
CA SER A 281 5.69 -7.47 20.83
C SER A 281 5.37 -8.52 19.76
N VAL A 282 4.24 -9.24 19.93
CA VAL A 282 3.84 -10.31 19.03
C VAL A 282 2.98 -9.79 17.85
N ALA A 283 2.21 -8.73 18.08
CA ALA A 283 1.19 -8.25 17.14
C ALA A 283 1.73 -7.91 15.73
N GLY A 284 2.93 -7.32 15.66
CA GLY A 284 3.55 -6.91 14.40
C GLY A 284 3.60 -8.03 13.37
N PHE A 285 4.02 -9.25 13.77
CA PHE A 285 4.08 -10.40 12.87
C PHE A 285 2.73 -10.89 12.37
N PHE A 286 1.71 -10.81 13.22
CA PHE A 286 0.38 -11.33 12.88
C PHE A 286 -0.45 -10.36 12.03
N PHE A 287 -0.09 -9.06 12.01
CA PHE A 287 -0.72 -8.08 11.12
C PHE A 287 -0.14 -8.09 9.69
N VAL A 288 1.02 -8.71 9.46
CA VAL A 288 1.73 -8.70 8.17
C VAL A 288 0.82 -9.10 6.99
N ALA A 289 0.06 -10.18 7.16
CA ALA A 289 -0.81 -10.69 6.09
C ALA A 289 -1.96 -9.72 5.78
N GLY A 290 -2.64 -9.21 6.81
CA GLY A 290 -3.72 -8.24 6.65
C GLY A 290 -3.24 -6.95 5.97
N ASN A 291 -2.12 -6.40 6.42
CA ASN A 291 -1.51 -5.20 5.84
C ASN A 291 -1.06 -5.42 4.39
N GLY A 292 -0.53 -6.60 4.06
CA GLY A 292 -0.14 -6.95 2.69
C GLY A 292 -1.33 -7.01 1.73
N ILE A 293 -2.45 -7.61 2.15
CA ILE A 293 -3.69 -7.63 1.38
C ILE A 293 -4.23 -6.20 1.21
N ALA A 294 -4.30 -5.44 2.30
CA ALA A 294 -4.79 -4.06 2.31
C ALA A 294 -3.98 -3.14 1.38
N GLY A 295 -2.64 -3.27 1.36
CA GLY A 295 -1.76 -2.53 0.45
C GLY A 295 -2.07 -2.84 -1.04
N SER A 296 -2.34 -4.10 -1.36
CA SER A 296 -2.74 -4.48 -2.72
C SER A 296 -4.12 -3.94 -3.10
N VAL A 297 -5.08 -3.94 -2.18
CA VAL A 297 -6.40 -3.32 -2.37
C VAL A 297 -6.26 -1.83 -2.64
N GLN A 298 -5.44 -1.11 -1.87
CA GLN A 298 -5.20 0.33 -2.08
C GLN A 298 -4.66 0.60 -3.48
N LEU A 299 -3.63 -0.15 -3.89
CA LEU A 299 -2.97 0.02 -5.18
C LEU A 299 -3.92 -0.21 -6.36
N LEU A 300 -4.67 -1.33 -6.33
CA LEU A 300 -5.60 -1.66 -7.41
C LEU A 300 -6.81 -0.71 -7.44
N SER A 301 -7.34 -0.35 -6.27
CA SER A 301 -8.47 0.57 -6.19
C SER A 301 -8.15 1.95 -6.75
N GLN A 302 -6.92 2.46 -6.56
CA GLN A 302 -6.48 3.73 -7.14
C GLN A 302 -6.52 3.71 -8.67
N VAL A 303 -6.05 2.61 -9.28
CA VAL A 303 -6.02 2.44 -10.74
C VAL A 303 -7.44 2.27 -11.27
N PHE A 304 -8.17 1.27 -10.79
CA PHE A 304 -9.50 0.93 -11.32
C PHE A 304 -10.56 2.00 -11.07
N TYR A 305 -10.44 2.74 -9.98
CA TYR A 305 -11.31 3.90 -9.74
C TYR A 305 -11.08 5.01 -10.77
N SER A 306 -9.83 5.29 -11.11
CA SER A 306 -9.50 6.28 -12.14
C SER A 306 -9.92 5.85 -13.54
N GLU A 307 -9.93 4.54 -13.78
CA GLU A 307 -10.42 3.92 -15.01
C GLU A 307 -11.95 3.82 -15.09
N LYS A 308 -12.67 4.26 -14.04
CA LYS A 308 -14.12 4.06 -13.87
C LYS A 308 -14.53 2.58 -14.04
N ASP A 309 -13.68 1.63 -13.64
CA ASP A 309 -13.91 0.20 -13.81
C ASP A 309 -14.62 -0.41 -12.59
N LYS A 310 -15.97 -0.29 -12.58
CA LYS A 310 -16.82 -0.82 -11.51
C LYS A 310 -16.64 -2.33 -11.29
N LYS A 311 -16.52 -3.10 -12.39
CA LYS A 311 -16.38 -4.56 -12.32
C LYS A 311 -15.06 -4.95 -11.66
N ALA A 312 -13.94 -4.35 -12.06
CA ALA A 312 -12.63 -4.62 -11.47
C ALA A 312 -12.55 -4.19 -10.00
N LEU A 313 -13.22 -3.09 -9.60
CA LEU A 313 -13.35 -2.69 -8.19
C LEU A 313 -14.14 -3.72 -7.36
N GLY A 314 -15.27 -4.20 -7.86
CA GLY A 314 -16.06 -5.24 -7.20
C GLY A 314 -15.32 -6.57 -7.09
N GLU A 315 -14.58 -6.96 -8.13
CA GLU A 315 -13.70 -8.13 -8.11
C GLU A 315 -12.56 -7.97 -7.10
N THR A 316 -11.93 -6.79 -7.04
CA THR A 316 -10.89 -6.47 -6.05
C THR A 316 -11.41 -6.67 -4.63
N ALA A 317 -12.58 -6.13 -4.30
CA ALA A 317 -13.20 -6.29 -3.00
C ALA A 317 -13.54 -7.76 -2.68
N SER A 318 -14.10 -8.49 -3.65
CA SER A 318 -14.49 -9.90 -3.50
C SER A 318 -13.28 -10.81 -3.28
N VAL A 319 -12.19 -10.59 -4.04
CA VAL A 319 -10.95 -11.36 -3.91
C VAL A 319 -10.25 -11.04 -2.59
N ALA A 320 -10.21 -9.76 -2.19
CA ALA A 320 -9.66 -9.36 -0.90
C ALA A 320 -10.41 -10.03 0.26
N LEU A 321 -11.76 -10.00 0.25
CA LEU A 321 -12.59 -10.65 1.27
C LEU A 321 -12.31 -12.15 1.39
N ARG A 322 -12.22 -12.87 0.25
CA ARG A 322 -11.90 -14.30 0.24
C ARG A 322 -10.49 -14.59 0.74
N THR A 323 -9.51 -13.75 0.35
CA THR A 323 -8.11 -13.91 0.75
C THR A 323 -7.95 -13.66 2.25
N VAL A 324 -8.59 -12.62 2.80
CA VAL A 324 -8.65 -12.38 4.24
C VAL A 324 -9.31 -13.55 4.96
N GLY A 325 -10.46 -14.04 4.45
CA GLY A 325 -11.18 -15.17 5.04
C GLY A 325 -10.32 -16.44 5.13
N VAL A 326 -9.54 -16.75 4.11
CA VAL A 326 -8.70 -17.97 4.14
C VAL A 326 -7.41 -17.75 4.93
N LEU A 327 -6.65 -16.68 4.61
CA LEU A 327 -5.32 -16.49 5.17
C LEU A 327 -5.36 -15.98 6.62
N CYS A 328 -6.14 -14.93 6.89
CA CYS A 328 -6.15 -14.32 8.22
C CYS A 328 -6.91 -15.18 9.25
N ILE A 329 -7.92 -15.97 8.85
CA ILE A 329 -8.53 -16.96 9.75
C ILE A 329 -7.54 -18.08 10.08
N GLY A 330 -6.76 -18.56 9.10
CA GLY A 330 -5.69 -19.53 9.34
C GLY A 330 -4.63 -19.02 10.32
N ILE A 331 -4.18 -17.78 10.12
CA ILE A 331 -3.22 -17.12 11.03
C ILE A 331 -3.83 -16.89 12.42
N SER A 332 -5.11 -16.53 12.50
CA SER A 332 -5.84 -16.39 13.76
C SER A 332 -5.89 -17.71 14.54
N ALA A 333 -6.22 -18.81 13.88
CA ALA A 333 -6.22 -20.13 14.48
C ALA A 333 -4.82 -20.54 14.96
N LEU A 334 -3.78 -20.23 14.17
CA LEU A 334 -2.40 -20.49 14.55
C LEU A 334 -2.01 -19.69 15.81
N LEU A 335 -2.29 -18.37 15.86
CA LEU A 335 -2.02 -17.56 17.05
C LEU A 335 -2.80 -18.06 18.28
N PHE A 336 -4.06 -18.43 18.09
CA PHE A 336 -4.88 -19.00 19.18
C PHE A 336 -4.22 -20.25 19.76
N ALA A 337 -3.77 -21.17 18.91
CA ALA A 337 -3.10 -22.40 19.33
C ALA A 337 -1.73 -22.14 19.97
N LEU A 338 -0.94 -21.21 19.42
CA LEU A 338 0.40 -20.87 19.91
C LEU A 338 0.39 -19.92 21.12
N SER A 339 -0.76 -19.37 21.52
CA SER A 339 -0.85 -18.38 22.62
C SER A 339 -0.14 -18.82 23.91
N PRO A 340 -0.25 -20.09 24.40
CA PRO A 340 0.46 -20.51 25.60
C PRO A 340 1.98 -20.55 25.41
N LEU A 341 2.43 -21.00 24.24
CA LEU A 341 3.85 -21.03 23.89
C LEU A 341 4.45 -19.63 23.84
N LEU A 342 3.77 -18.71 23.14
CA LEU A 342 4.20 -17.32 23.02
C LEU A 342 4.22 -16.60 24.38
N ALA A 343 3.20 -16.79 25.22
CA ALA A 343 3.20 -16.26 26.57
C ALA A 343 4.36 -16.81 27.42
N GLY A 344 4.68 -18.10 27.28
CA GLY A 344 5.77 -18.78 27.99
C GLY A 344 7.18 -18.32 27.56
N LEU A 345 7.34 -17.67 26.40
CA LEU A 345 8.62 -17.07 26.01
C LEU A 345 8.98 -15.82 26.82
N PHE A 346 7.97 -15.13 27.37
CA PHE A 346 8.13 -13.87 28.10
C PHE A 346 7.86 -13.98 29.59
N LEU A 347 6.99 -14.92 30.01
CA LEU A 347 6.46 -15.02 31.36
C LEU A 347 6.55 -16.45 31.88
N ASN A 348 6.71 -16.61 33.21
CA ASN A 348 6.76 -17.92 33.84
C ASN A 348 5.38 -18.57 33.84
N ALA A 349 5.30 -19.83 33.41
CA ALA A 349 4.07 -20.60 33.43
C ALA A 349 3.49 -20.71 34.86
N GLY A 350 2.17 -20.51 34.97
CA GLY A 350 1.45 -20.58 36.24
C GLY A 350 1.21 -19.27 36.95
N THR A 351 1.90 -18.17 36.55
CA THR A 351 1.65 -16.82 37.08
C THR A 351 0.32 -16.25 36.60
N GLU A 352 -0.20 -15.26 37.28
CA GLU A 352 -1.43 -14.55 36.89
C GLU A 352 -1.22 -13.80 35.55
N GLU A 353 -0.06 -13.15 35.40
CA GLU A 353 0.34 -12.46 34.18
C GLU A 353 0.36 -13.40 32.96
N TYR A 354 0.86 -14.63 33.14
CA TYR A 354 0.86 -15.65 32.08
C TYR A 354 -0.56 -16.03 31.66
N ARG A 355 -1.46 -16.30 32.63
CA ARG A 355 -2.86 -16.67 32.34
C ARG A 355 -3.59 -15.54 31.62
N LEU A 356 -3.40 -14.32 32.08
CA LEU A 356 -3.99 -13.13 31.46
C LEU A 356 -3.45 -12.92 30.04
N THR A 357 -2.14 -13.09 29.85
CA THR A 357 -1.50 -12.97 28.53
C THR A 357 -2.04 -13.99 27.53
N VAL A 358 -2.20 -15.26 27.94
CA VAL A 358 -2.81 -16.30 27.09
C VAL A 358 -4.24 -15.93 26.69
N THR A 359 -5.06 -15.47 27.65
CA THR A 359 -6.43 -15.02 27.38
C THR A 359 -6.45 -13.84 26.41
N LEU A 360 -5.59 -12.86 26.64
CA LEU A 360 -5.48 -11.67 25.81
C LEU A 360 -5.02 -12.00 24.38
N LEU A 361 -4.03 -12.88 24.21
CA LEU A 361 -3.56 -13.32 22.89
C LEU A 361 -4.65 -14.13 22.15
N ARG A 362 -5.43 -14.96 22.85
CA ARG A 362 -6.56 -15.68 22.25
C ARG A 362 -7.68 -14.73 21.78
N CYS A 363 -8.05 -13.76 22.60
CA CYS A 363 -9.02 -12.73 22.19
C CYS A 363 -8.47 -11.86 21.06
N PHE A 364 -7.19 -11.49 21.12
CA PHE A 364 -6.52 -10.74 20.06
C PHE A 364 -6.49 -11.55 18.75
N SER A 365 -6.30 -12.86 18.80
CA SER A 365 -6.32 -13.68 17.58
C SER A 365 -7.66 -13.56 16.83
N ALA A 366 -8.79 -13.50 17.55
CA ALA A 366 -10.10 -13.31 16.95
C ALA A 366 -10.28 -11.93 16.27
N SER A 367 -9.50 -10.92 16.66
CA SER A 367 -9.53 -9.61 16.03
C SER A 367 -8.79 -9.57 14.69
N LEU A 368 -7.85 -10.48 14.40
CA LEU A 368 -6.99 -10.42 13.21
C LEU A 368 -7.76 -10.42 11.88
N PRO A 369 -8.73 -11.32 11.63
CA PRO A 369 -9.49 -11.28 10.38
C PRO A 369 -10.33 -10.00 10.25
N LEU A 370 -10.90 -9.52 11.36
CA LEU A 370 -11.70 -8.30 11.40
C LEU A 370 -10.83 -7.06 11.14
N ASN A 371 -9.64 -7.00 11.75
CA ASN A 371 -8.66 -5.93 11.51
C ASN A 371 -8.18 -5.91 10.06
N ALA A 372 -7.92 -7.08 9.46
CA ALA A 372 -7.56 -7.18 8.05
C ALA A 372 -8.68 -6.67 7.13
N LEU A 373 -9.95 -6.97 7.43
CA LEU A 373 -11.11 -6.43 6.71
C LEU A 373 -11.20 -4.92 6.88
N ASN A 374 -11.07 -4.40 8.10
CA ASN A 374 -11.06 -2.97 8.37
C ASN A 374 -9.92 -2.26 7.61
N SER A 375 -8.74 -2.85 7.58
CA SER A 375 -7.60 -2.32 6.81
C SER A 375 -7.87 -2.33 5.31
N CYS A 376 -8.54 -3.35 4.76
CA CYS A 376 -8.96 -3.38 3.36
C CYS A 376 -10.01 -2.31 3.03
N VAL A 377 -11.01 -2.10 3.91
CA VAL A 377 -12.01 -1.03 3.74
C VAL A 377 -11.34 0.34 3.74
N LEU A 378 -10.46 0.61 4.70
CA LEU A 378 -9.70 1.86 4.74
C LEU A 378 -8.86 2.06 3.47
N SER A 379 -8.14 1.04 3.05
CA SER A 379 -7.32 1.05 1.83
C SER A 379 -8.16 1.30 0.58
N PHE A 380 -9.36 0.74 0.51
CA PHE A 380 -10.31 1.00 -0.56
C PHE A 380 -10.79 2.46 -0.56
N LEU A 381 -11.17 3.01 0.61
CA LEU A 381 -11.59 4.41 0.74
C LEU A 381 -10.47 5.38 0.33
N GLN A 382 -9.24 5.11 0.73
CA GLN A 382 -8.07 5.89 0.33
C GLN A 382 -7.78 5.74 -1.17
N GLY A 383 -7.89 4.53 -1.71
CA GLY A 383 -7.71 4.24 -3.13
C GLY A 383 -8.72 4.95 -4.02
N THR A 384 -9.97 4.99 -3.60
CA THR A 384 -11.07 5.69 -4.31
C THR A 384 -11.19 7.17 -3.98
N ARG A 385 -10.16 7.75 -3.33
CA ARG A 385 -10.07 9.19 -2.98
C ARG A 385 -11.24 9.72 -2.15
N LYS A 386 -11.85 8.86 -1.32
CA LYS A 386 -12.93 9.22 -0.41
C LYS A 386 -12.37 9.82 0.88
N ILE A 387 -11.90 11.08 0.81
CA ILE A 387 -11.12 11.72 1.86
C ILE A 387 -11.86 11.78 3.20
N LEU A 388 -13.08 12.36 3.23
CA LEU A 388 -13.86 12.49 4.47
C LEU A 388 -14.26 11.12 5.07
N PRO A 389 -14.82 10.17 4.29
CA PRO A 389 -15.05 8.81 4.79
C PRO A 389 -13.79 8.14 5.32
N ALA A 390 -12.63 8.32 4.68
CA ALA A 390 -11.36 7.76 5.16
C ALA A 390 -10.95 8.36 6.51
N HIS A 391 -11.07 9.68 6.71
CA HIS A 391 -10.80 10.33 8.01
C HIS A 391 -11.68 9.76 9.12
N LEU A 392 -13.00 9.73 8.90
CA LEU A 392 -13.95 9.21 9.88
C LEU A 392 -13.68 7.73 10.20
N TYR A 393 -13.35 6.96 9.17
CA TYR A 393 -13.00 5.55 9.34
C TYR A 393 -11.71 5.35 10.15
N ILE A 394 -10.68 6.13 9.87
CA ILE A 394 -9.40 6.09 10.62
C ILE A 394 -9.64 6.39 12.10
N VAL A 395 -10.35 7.48 12.40
CA VAL A 395 -10.64 7.84 13.80
C VAL A 395 -11.44 6.74 14.49
N SER A 396 -12.46 6.19 13.83
CA SER A 396 -13.28 5.10 14.37
C SER A 396 -12.44 3.84 14.62
N HIS A 397 -11.65 3.41 13.65
CA HIS A 397 -10.89 2.15 13.67
C HIS A 397 -9.65 2.23 14.57
N ARG A 398 -8.88 3.33 14.50
CA ARG A 398 -7.60 3.43 15.20
C ARG A 398 -7.67 4.06 16.58
N PHE A 399 -8.74 4.79 16.89
CA PHE A 399 -8.85 5.52 18.15
C PHE A 399 -10.18 5.29 18.88
N LEU A 400 -11.31 5.69 18.28
CA LEU A 400 -12.57 5.82 19.00
C LEU A 400 -13.08 4.47 19.56
N PHE A 401 -13.29 3.48 18.69
CA PHE A 401 -13.82 2.19 19.13
C PHE A 401 -12.84 1.37 19.96
N PRO A 402 -11.53 1.30 19.68
CA PRO A 402 -10.57 0.66 20.58
C PRO A 402 -10.55 1.28 21.98
N ALA A 403 -10.48 2.62 22.05
CA ALA A 403 -10.48 3.33 23.34
C ALA A 403 -11.80 3.15 24.11
N LEU A 404 -12.95 3.33 23.42
CA LEU A 404 -14.27 3.19 24.03
C LEU A 404 -14.54 1.77 24.50
N SER A 405 -14.28 0.76 23.65
CA SER A 405 -14.49 -0.64 24.01
C SER A 405 -13.62 -1.06 25.19
N THR A 406 -12.34 -0.64 25.20
CA THR A 406 -11.44 -0.93 26.32
C THR A 406 -11.91 -0.25 27.60
N ALA A 407 -12.34 1.02 27.53
CA ALA A 407 -12.82 1.76 28.69
C ALA A 407 -14.14 1.17 29.27
N VAL A 408 -15.10 0.83 28.39
CA VAL A 408 -16.41 0.33 28.83
C VAL A 408 -16.30 -1.13 29.30
N LEU A 409 -15.77 -2.03 28.45
CA LEU A 409 -15.68 -3.45 28.80
C LEU A 409 -14.68 -3.70 29.92
N GLY A 410 -13.59 -2.93 29.98
CA GLY A 410 -12.62 -3.01 31.06
C GLY A 410 -13.24 -2.66 32.42
N ARG A 411 -14.09 -1.62 32.49
CA ARG A 411 -14.81 -1.26 33.73
C ARG A 411 -15.89 -2.27 34.12
N LEU A 412 -16.57 -2.86 33.14
CA LEU A 412 -17.67 -3.81 33.39
C LEU A 412 -17.17 -5.22 33.74
N PHE A 413 -16.12 -5.70 33.08
CA PHE A 413 -15.67 -7.10 33.13
C PHE A 413 -14.19 -7.24 33.53
N GLY A 414 -13.55 -6.17 34.02
CA GLY A 414 -12.16 -6.19 34.44
C GLY A 414 -11.19 -6.53 33.30
N THR A 415 -10.15 -7.29 33.62
CA THR A 415 -9.09 -7.67 32.67
C THR A 415 -9.60 -8.52 31.51
N THR A 416 -10.62 -9.37 31.73
CA THR A 416 -11.28 -10.12 30.66
C THR A 416 -11.98 -9.17 29.68
N GLY A 417 -12.60 -8.10 30.19
CA GLY A 417 -13.21 -7.06 29.36
C GLY A 417 -12.19 -6.35 28.46
N ILE A 418 -10.99 -6.10 28.96
CA ILE A 418 -9.88 -5.55 28.16
C ILE A 418 -9.51 -6.50 27.02
N ALA A 419 -9.43 -7.81 27.30
CA ALA A 419 -9.09 -8.80 26.27
C ALA A 419 -10.16 -8.88 25.17
N VAL A 420 -11.44 -8.88 25.55
CA VAL A 420 -12.58 -8.94 24.61
C VAL A 420 -12.77 -7.63 23.84
N ALA A 421 -12.27 -6.50 24.35
CA ALA A 421 -12.38 -5.21 23.69
C ALA A 421 -11.73 -5.20 22.28
N PHE A 422 -10.69 -6.02 22.03
CA PHE A 422 -10.03 -6.07 20.72
C PHE A 422 -10.98 -6.56 19.61
N PRO A 423 -11.53 -7.77 19.65
CA PRO A 423 -12.45 -8.22 18.60
C PRO A 423 -13.75 -7.40 18.55
N VAL A 424 -14.26 -6.93 19.70
CA VAL A 424 -15.47 -6.11 19.75
C VAL A 424 -15.27 -4.78 19.05
N SER A 425 -14.15 -4.09 19.29
CA SER A 425 -13.87 -2.81 18.62
C SER A 425 -13.80 -2.96 17.11
N GLU A 426 -13.12 -3.98 16.61
CA GLU A 426 -13.03 -4.25 15.17
C GLU A 426 -14.40 -4.55 14.54
N LEU A 427 -15.22 -5.34 15.23
CA LEU A 427 -16.58 -5.66 14.78
C LEU A 427 -17.47 -4.41 14.75
N LEU A 428 -17.42 -3.56 15.79
CA LEU A 428 -18.20 -2.33 15.86
C LEU A 428 -17.85 -1.37 14.71
N VAL A 429 -16.58 -1.26 14.34
CA VAL A 429 -16.15 -0.45 13.20
C VAL A 429 -16.80 -0.96 11.91
N LEU A 430 -16.73 -2.26 11.63
CA LEU A 430 -17.33 -2.86 10.43
C LEU A 430 -18.85 -2.69 10.39
N LEU A 431 -19.53 -2.95 11.52
CA LEU A 431 -20.98 -2.82 11.60
C LEU A 431 -21.43 -1.35 11.41
N THR A 432 -20.72 -0.42 12.04
CA THR A 432 -21.01 1.02 11.89
C THR A 432 -20.82 1.47 10.44
N TYR A 433 -19.71 1.06 9.81
CA TYR A 433 -19.45 1.34 8.40
C TYR A 433 -20.54 0.76 7.50
N ALA A 434 -20.86 -0.53 7.67
CA ALA A 434 -21.89 -1.19 6.86
C ALA A 434 -23.26 -0.53 7.03
N ALA A 435 -23.64 -0.16 8.26
CA ALA A 435 -24.91 0.54 8.52
C ALA A 435 -24.96 1.90 7.82
N ILE A 436 -23.89 2.71 7.91
CA ILE A 436 -23.80 4.02 7.26
C ILE A 436 -23.81 3.86 5.73
N ALA A 437 -22.99 2.97 5.19
CA ALA A 437 -22.86 2.75 3.75
C ALA A 437 -24.18 2.27 3.12
N LEU A 438 -24.85 1.29 3.76
CA LEU A 438 -26.14 0.79 3.27
C LEU A 438 -27.26 1.81 3.43
N SER A 439 -27.24 2.63 4.49
CA SER A 439 -28.24 3.69 4.67
C SER A 439 -28.09 4.82 3.65
N ALA A 440 -26.85 5.22 3.36
CA ALA A 440 -26.53 6.23 2.36
C ALA A 440 -26.78 5.74 0.92
N GLY A 441 -26.66 4.43 0.69
CA GLY A 441 -26.85 3.78 -0.61
C GLY A 441 -28.24 3.17 -0.82
N ARG A 442 -29.28 3.65 -0.11
CA ARG A 442 -30.65 3.13 -0.30
C ARG A 442 -31.08 3.27 -1.76
N GLY A 443 -31.60 2.18 -2.32
CA GLY A 443 -32.02 2.11 -3.73
C GLY A 443 -30.92 1.71 -4.71
N ARG A 444 -29.68 1.49 -4.24
CA ARG A 444 -28.54 1.01 -5.06
C ARG A 444 -28.29 -0.47 -4.86
N GLU A 445 -27.48 -1.05 -5.74
CA GLU A 445 -26.91 -2.38 -5.50
C GLU A 445 -26.11 -2.37 -4.19
N ARG A 446 -26.25 -3.44 -3.39
CA ARG A 446 -25.56 -3.54 -2.09
C ARG A 446 -24.04 -3.40 -2.19
N THR A 447 -23.46 -3.91 -3.28
CA THR A 447 -22.02 -3.78 -3.55
C THR A 447 -21.60 -2.32 -3.75
N ASP A 448 -22.36 -1.55 -4.53
CA ASP A 448 -22.09 -0.14 -4.78
C ASP A 448 -22.24 0.70 -3.52
N ALA A 449 -23.28 0.41 -2.73
CA ALA A 449 -23.49 1.07 -1.45
C ALA A 449 -22.32 0.81 -0.49
N LEU A 450 -21.90 -0.46 -0.32
CA LEU A 450 -20.76 -0.82 0.55
C LEU A 450 -19.43 -0.25 0.07
N LEU A 451 -19.26 -0.08 -1.25
CA LEU A 451 -18.06 0.54 -1.81
C LEU A 451 -18.17 2.08 -1.90
N LEU A 452 -19.29 2.66 -1.45
CA LEU A 452 -19.59 4.09 -1.53
C LEU A 452 -19.36 4.67 -2.94
N LEU A 453 -19.63 3.90 -4.00
CA LEU A 453 -19.48 4.37 -5.36
C LEU A 453 -20.56 5.43 -5.67
N PRO A 454 -20.28 6.46 -6.50
CA PRO A 454 -21.29 7.39 -7.00
C PRO A 454 -22.42 6.66 -7.76
N GLU A 455 -23.61 7.27 -7.88
CA GLU A 455 -24.75 6.64 -8.57
C GLU A 455 -24.41 6.23 -10.00
N ASN A 456 -23.79 7.12 -10.73
CA ASN A 456 -23.40 6.89 -12.14
C ASN A 456 -21.90 6.57 -12.24
N PHE A 457 -21.40 5.72 -11.30
CA PHE A 457 -20.00 5.32 -11.38
C PHE A 457 -19.81 4.19 -12.41
N GLY A 458 -18.98 4.45 -13.36
CA GLY A 458 -18.71 3.57 -14.51
C GLY A 458 -19.01 4.31 -15.81
N TYR A 459 -19.10 3.56 -16.86
CA TYR A 459 -19.62 4.04 -18.15
C TYR A 459 -21.02 3.45 -18.30
N ASP A 460 -21.98 4.28 -18.60
CA ASP A 460 -23.38 3.86 -18.76
C ASP A 460 -23.51 2.81 -19.86
N GLU A 461 -22.68 2.94 -20.90
CA GLU A 461 -22.64 2.06 -22.05
C GLU A 461 -21.21 1.51 -22.23
N SER A 462 -21.01 0.24 -21.89
CA SER A 462 -19.72 -0.41 -22.05
C SER A 462 -19.85 -1.92 -22.24
N LEU A 463 -18.98 -2.47 -23.09
CA LEU A 463 -18.75 -3.91 -23.23
C LEU A 463 -17.43 -4.29 -22.58
N ALA A 464 -17.39 -5.45 -21.94
CA ALA A 464 -16.17 -5.98 -21.33
C ALA A 464 -16.05 -7.49 -21.60
N PHE A 465 -14.93 -7.88 -22.18
CA PHE A 465 -14.59 -9.25 -22.57
C PHE A 465 -13.23 -9.66 -22.03
N SER A 466 -13.03 -10.96 -21.88
CA SER A 466 -11.74 -11.55 -21.53
C SER A 466 -11.47 -12.67 -22.54
N VAL A 467 -10.42 -12.54 -23.33
CA VAL A 467 -10.09 -13.45 -24.44
C VAL A 467 -8.81 -14.23 -24.19
N THR A 468 -8.80 -15.46 -24.70
CA THR A 468 -7.67 -16.40 -24.62
C THR A 468 -7.34 -17.02 -25.98
N THR A 469 -8.24 -16.91 -26.95
CA THR A 469 -8.11 -17.48 -28.31
C THR A 469 -8.40 -16.42 -29.36
N ILE A 470 -7.91 -16.68 -30.61
CA ILE A 470 -8.15 -15.77 -31.73
C ILE A 470 -9.61 -15.78 -32.17
N ASP A 471 -10.27 -16.94 -32.12
CA ASP A 471 -11.69 -17.07 -32.50
C ASP A 471 -12.58 -16.22 -31.58
N GLU A 472 -12.24 -16.11 -30.28
CA GLU A 472 -12.92 -15.24 -29.36
C GLU A 472 -12.74 -13.76 -29.74
N VAL A 473 -11.57 -13.35 -30.24
CA VAL A 473 -11.30 -11.98 -30.71
C VAL A 473 -12.19 -11.61 -31.89
N ILE A 474 -12.30 -12.53 -32.86
CA ILE A 474 -13.12 -12.32 -34.07
C ILE A 474 -14.60 -12.16 -33.67
N GLY A 475 -15.13 -13.07 -32.84
CA GLY A 475 -16.51 -12.97 -32.37
C GLY A 475 -16.82 -11.69 -31.58
N ILE A 476 -15.81 -11.14 -30.89
CA ILE A 476 -15.95 -9.88 -30.15
C ILE A 476 -15.94 -8.67 -31.09
N SER A 477 -15.15 -8.70 -32.17
CA SER A 477 -15.09 -7.59 -33.13
C SER A 477 -16.46 -7.35 -33.78
N GLU A 478 -17.19 -8.42 -34.14
CA GLU A 478 -18.57 -8.35 -34.64
C GLU A 478 -19.53 -7.73 -33.58
N GLY A 479 -19.42 -8.16 -32.33
CA GLY A 479 -20.22 -7.61 -31.21
C GLY A 479 -19.92 -6.15 -30.93
N ILE A 480 -18.71 -5.66 -31.18
CA ILE A 480 -18.34 -4.25 -31.03
C ILE A 480 -18.97 -3.40 -32.14
N GLU A 481 -18.99 -3.88 -33.37
CA GLU A 481 -19.66 -3.19 -34.47
C GLU A 481 -21.15 -3.03 -34.20
N GLU A 482 -21.82 -4.09 -33.71
CA GLU A 482 -23.24 -4.06 -33.33
C GLU A 482 -23.48 -3.08 -32.16
N PHE A 483 -22.64 -3.14 -31.13
CA PHE A 483 -22.72 -2.22 -29.99
C PHE A 483 -22.60 -0.75 -30.42
N CYS A 484 -21.59 -0.41 -31.20
CA CYS A 484 -21.37 0.95 -31.67
C CYS A 484 -22.56 1.43 -32.53
N SER A 485 -23.05 0.57 -33.44
CA SER A 485 -24.16 0.89 -34.31
C SER A 485 -25.48 1.09 -33.55
N SER A 486 -25.75 0.28 -32.52
CA SER A 486 -26.95 0.39 -31.66
C SER A 486 -26.97 1.66 -30.81
N HIS A 487 -25.80 2.27 -30.57
CA HIS A 487 -25.65 3.50 -29.78
C HIS A 487 -25.44 4.77 -30.66
N GLY A 488 -25.75 4.66 -31.94
CA GLY A 488 -25.75 5.83 -32.84
C GLY A 488 -24.37 6.28 -33.33
N ILE A 489 -23.35 5.43 -33.18
CA ILE A 489 -22.04 5.64 -33.80
C ILE A 489 -22.18 5.34 -35.30
N ASP A 490 -21.62 6.19 -36.13
CA ASP A 490 -21.65 6.00 -37.58
C ASP A 490 -20.96 4.69 -38.01
N LYS A 491 -21.38 4.18 -39.15
CA LYS A 491 -20.94 2.87 -39.65
C LYS A 491 -19.41 2.80 -39.85
N GLU A 492 -18.80 3.90 -40.28
CA GLU A 492 -17.36 3.95 -40.56
C GLU A 492 -16.58 3.79 -39.25
N ARG A 493 -16.94 4.53 -38.21
CA ARG A 493 -16.31 4.45 -36.89
C ARG A 493 -16.61 3.13 -36.18
N SER A 494 -17.79 2.54 -36.39
CA SER A 494 -18.12 1.22 -35.85
C SER A 494 -17.20 0.13 -36.43
N VAL A 495 -17.01 0.11 -37.73
CA VAL A 495 -16.10 -0.80 -38.44
C VAL A 495 -14.64 -0.55 -38.03
N TYR A 496 -14.23 0.71 -37.94
CA TYR A 496 -12.88 1.07 -37.50
C TYR A 496 -12.59 0.61 -36.06
N SER A 497 -13.55 0.71 -35.17
CA SER A 497 -13.43 0.22 -33.80
C SER A 497 -13.26 -1.31 -33.75
N ALA A 498 -14.05 -2.05 -34.51
CA ALA A 498 -13.95 -3.49 -34.63
C ALA A 498 -12.57 -3.92 -35.18
N LEU A 499 -12.11 -3.29 -36.25
CA LEU A 499 -10.79 -3.54 -36.84
C LEU A 499 -9.64 -3.23 -35.88
N CYS A 500 -9.73 -2.13 -35.12
CA CYS A 500 -8.71 -1.81 -34.11
C CYS A 500 -8.58 -2.91 -33.04
N ILE A 501 -9.69 -3.48 -32.59
CA ILE A 501 -9.67 -4.59 -31.61
C ILE A 501 -9.12 -5.86 -32.25
N GLU A 502 -9.58 -6.21 -33.44
CA GLU A 502 -9.11 -7.42 -34.15
C GLU A 502 -7.60 -7.40 -34.34
N GLU A 503 -7.05 -6.28 -34.82
CA GLU A 503 -5.62 -6.13 -35.03
C GLU A 503 -4.82 -6.08 -33.74
N THR A 504 -5.31 -5.39 -32.72
CA THR A 504 -4.52 -5.21 -31.48
C THR A 504 -4.65 -6.41 -30.55
N ALA A 505 -5.86 -6.89 -30.27
CA ALA A 505 -6.08 -8.06 -29.43
C ALA A 505 -5.62 -9.35 -30.14
N GLY A 506 -5.82 -9.44 -31.46
CA GLY A 506 -5.28 -10.52 -32.28
C GLY A 506 -3.76 -10.65 -32.17
N ASN A 507 -3.03 -9.54 -32.30
CA ASN A 507 -1.57 -9.52 -32.11
C ASN A 507 -1.15 -9.96 -30.69
N VAL A 508 -1.90 -9.61 -29.65
CA VAL A 508 -1.63 -10.06 -28.28
C VAL A 508 -1.81 -11.57 -28.17
N VAL A 509 -2.90 -12.13 -28.70
CA VAL A 509 -3.21 -13.55 -28.61
C VAL A 509 -2.25 -14.40 -29.48
N GLU A 510 -1.98 -13.96 -30.71
CA GLU A 510 -1.13 -14.73 -31.65
C GLU A 510 0.35 -14.65 -31.28
N HIS A 511 0.82 -13.50 -30.89
CA HIS A 511 2.24 -13.23 -30.66
C HIS A 511 2.60 -13.08 -29.19
N GLY A 512 1.81 -12.31 -28.42
CA GLY A 512 2.07 -12.06 -27.02
C GLY A 512 2.01 -13.32 -26.17
N PHE A 513 0.98 -14.14 -26.34
CA PHE A 513 0.78 -15.37 -25.57
C PHE A 513 1.82 -16.46 -25.85
N ARG A 514 2.51 -16.39 -26.97
CA ARG A 514 3.56 -17.36 -27.37
C ARG A 514 4.96 -16.96 -26.88
N MET A 515 5.12 -15.79 -26.25
CA MET A 515 6.44 -15.32 -25.83
C MET A 515 7.01 -16.03 -24.59
N ASP A 516 6.17 -16.71 -23.83
CA ASP A 516 6.58 -17.58 -22.72
C ASP A 516 5.56 -18.73 -22.53
N ASN A 517 5.88 -19.69 -21.63
CA ASN A 517 5.04 -20.88 -21.40
C ASN A 517 3.95 -20.66 -20.33
N LYS A 518 3.50 -19.42 -20.10
CA LYS A 518 2.45 -19.12 -19.13
C LYS A 518 1.09 -19.02 -19.79
N LYS A 519 0.05 -19.24 -18.98
CA LYS A 519 -1.32 -18.95 -19.40
C LYS A 519 -1.58 -17.45 -19.25
N HIS A 520 -1.77 -16.81 -20.38
CA HIS A 520 -2.10 -15.39 -20.50
C HIS A 520 -3.59 -15.17 -20.69
N CYS A 521 -4.04 -13.94 -20.45
CA CYS A 521 -5.37 -13.45 -20.80
C CYS A 521 -5.26 -12.02 -21.31
N CYS A 522 -6.19 -11.64 -22.16
CA CYS A 522 -6.33 -10.29 -22.66
C CYS A 522 -7.75 -9.80 -22.32
N ASP A 523 -7.84 -8.71 -21.55
CA ASP A 523 -9.10 -8.05 -21.18
C ASP A 523 -9.33 -6.88 -22.14
N ILE A 524 -10.50 -6.88 -22.79
CA ILE A 524 -10.94 -5.88 -23.75
C ILE A 524 -12.13 -5.15 -23.13
N ARG A 525 -12.11 -3.82 -23.15
CA ARG A 525 -13.24 -2.99 -22.74
C ARG A 525 -13.49 -1.90 -23.78
N VAL A 526 -14.72 -1.80 -24.23
CA VAL A 526 -15.20 -0.77 -25.15
C VAL A 526 -16.19 0.12 -24.43
N MET A 527 -16.03 1.43 -24.55
CA MET A 527 -16.81 2.44 -23.81
C MET A 527 -17.15 3.59 -24.77
N LEU A 528 -18.27 4.24 -24.52
CA LEU A 528 -18.63 5.50 -25.17
C LEU A 528 -18.31 6.65 -24.22
N GLU A 529 -17.55 7.65 -24.68
CA GLU A 529 -17.16 8.82 -23.91
C GLU A 529 -17.15 10.06 -24.79
N ASP A 530 -18.00 11.04 -24.49
CA ASP A 530 -18.10 12.30 -25.21
C ASP A 530 -18.33 12.13 -26.74
N GLY A 531 -19.06 11.08 -27.13
CA GLY A 531 -19.33 10.75 -28.52
C GLY A 531 -18.21 9.98 -29.24
N ASP A 532 -17.11 9.67 -28.57
CA ASP A 532 -16.03 8.85 -29.07
C ASP A 532 -16.13 7.39 -28.56
N VAL A 533 -15.63 6.45 -29.37
CA VAL A 533 -15.45 5.06 -28.96
C VAL A 533 -14.06 4.92 -28.32
N VAL A 534 -14.02 4.61 -27.03
CA VAL A 534 -12.78 4.38 -26.30
C VAL A 534 -12.61 2.89 -26.05
N MET A 535 -11.54 2.33 -26.55
CA MET A 535 -11.22 0.90 -26.42
C MET A 535 -10.00 0.75 -25.53
N ARG A 536 -10.08 -0.12 -24.52
CA ARG A 536 -8.97 -0.50 -23.66
C ARG A 536 -8.67 -1.98 -23.82
N ILE A 537 -7.46 -2.28 -24.23
CA ILE A 537 -6.94 -3.64 -24.36
C ILE A 537 -5.85 -3.80 -23.30
N ARG A 538 -6.00 -4.77 -22.41
CA ARG A 538 -5.05 -5.03 -21.32
C ARG A 538 -4.63 -6.49 -21.36
N ASP A 539 -3.31 -6.74 -21.34
CA ASP A 539 -2.73 -8.08 -21.32
C ASP A 539 -1.66 -8.24 -20.22
N ASP A 540 -1.37 -9.49 -19.83
CA ASP A 540 -0.34 -9.85 -18.85
C ASP A 540 0.92 -10.46 -19.53
N CYS A 541 1.12 -10.19 -20.83
CA CYS A 541 2.25 -10.65 -21.62
C CYS A 541 3.54 -9.86 -21.31
N ARG A 542 4.63 -10.26 -21.98
CA ARG A 542 5.86 -9.47 -21.94
C ARG A 542 5.65 -8.08 -22.54
N TYR A 543 6.38 -7.11 -22.00
CA TYR A 543 6.34 -5.73 -22.47
C TYR A 543 6.56 -5.64 -23.97
N PHE A 544 5.62 -5.05 -24.68
CA PHE A 544 5.68 -4.77 -26.10
C PHE A 544 4.98 -3.44 -26.41
N ASN A 545 5.76 -2.39 -26.60
CA ASN A 545 5.22 -1.07 -26.89
C ASN A 545 4.89 -0.93 -28.38
N ILE A 546 3.60 -0.96 -28.69
CA ILE A 546 3.08 -0.83 -30.06
C ILE A 546 3.49 0.51 -30.68
N LYS A 547 3.56 1.60 -29.90
CA LYS A 547 3.98 2.93 -30.36
C LYS A 547 5.44 2.95 -30.79
N GLU A 548 6.34 2.40 -30.00
CA GLU A 548 7.76 2.27 -30.38
C GLU A 548 7.92 1.43 -31.65
N ARG A 549 7.13 0.37 -31.77
CA ARG A 549 7.13 -0.47 -32.97
C ARG A 549 6.63 0.28 -34.18
N TYR A 550 5.56 1.07 -34.04
CA TYR A 550 5.03 1.92 -35.13
C TYR A 550 6.08 2.91 -35.62
N GLU A 551 6.79 3.62 -34.75
CA GLU A 551 7.84 4.56 -35.13
C GLU A 551 8.99 3.88 -35.88
N VAL A 552 9.39 2.69 -35.46
CA VAL A 552 10.40 1.87 -36.17
C VAL A 552 9.91 1.43 -37.55
N LEU A 553 8.64 1.04 -37.67
CA LEU A 553 8.05 0.63 -38.95
C LEU A 553 7.93 1.81 -39.92
N LYS A 554 7.57 2.99 -39.41
CA LYS A 554 7.48 4.24 -40.17
C LYS A 554 8.83 4.66 -40.71
N SER A 555 9.89 4.59 -39.90
CA SER A 555 11.25 4.99 -40.31
C SER A 555 11.90 4.07 -41.33
N LYS A 556 11.53 2.76 -41.33
CA LYS A 556 12.15 1.74 -42.18
C LYS A 556 11.44 1.49 -43.52
N GLY A 557 10.31 2.15 -43.81
CA GLY A 557 9.57 2.01 -45.07
C GLY A 557 9.04 0.61 -45.37
N LYS A 558 9.08 -0.33 -44.39
CA LYS A 558 8.73 -1.75 -44.62
C LYS A 558 7.22 -1.97 -44.75
N THR A 559 6.81 -2.89 -45.61
CA THR A 559 5.42 -3.32 -45.81
C THR A 559 4.87 -4.19 -44.67
N SER A 560 5.70 -4.64 -43.74
CA SER A 560 5.30 -5.45 -42.58
C SER A 560 4.66 -4.58 -41.46
N GLY A 561 3.69 -5.12 -40.72
CA GLY A 561 2.99 -4.44 -39.60
C GLY A 561 1.85 -3.55 -40.10
N ILE A 562 1.11 -4.02 -41.09
CA ILE A 562 -0.05 -3.31 -41.67
C ILE A 562 -1.08 -2.99 -40.59
N GLY A 563 -1.41 -3.94 -39.71
CA GLY A 563 -2.38 -3.76 -38.62
C GLY A 563 -2.00 -2.65 -37.64
N ILE A 564 -0.72 -2.56 -37.21
CA ILE A 564 -0.27 -1.48 -36.33
C ILE A 564 -0.39 -0.11 -37.03
N ARG A 565 -0.09 -0.05 -38.31
CA ARG A 565 -0.23 1.18 -39.11
C ARG A 565 -1.68 1.58 -39.28
N LEU A 566 -2.55 0.60 -39.51
CA LEU A 566 -3.98 0.80 -39.60
C LEU A 566 -4.54 1.41 -38.35
N VAL A 567 -4.22 0.84 -37.17
CA VAL A 567 -4.67 1.36 -35.86
C VAL A 567 -4.21 2.82 -35.66
N TYR A 568 -2.94 3.15 -35.93
CA TYR A 568 -2.44 4.52 -35.80
C TYR A 568 -2.91 5.47 -36.91
N GLY A 569 -3.42 4.94 -38.02
CA GLY A 569 -4.04 5.72 -39.10
C GLY A 569 -5.49 6.07 -38.83
N ILE A 570 -6.21 5.21 -38.12
CA ILE A 570 -7.64 5.34 -37.78
C ILE A 570 -7.83 6.09 -36.45
N ALA A 571 -7.01 5.78 -35.44
CA ALA A 571 -7.19 6.29 -34.11
C ALA A 571 -6.91 7.79 -34.02
N LYS A 572 -7.82 8.56 -33.41
CA LYS A 572 -7.58 9.94 -32.97
C LYS A 572 -6.45 9.99 -31.94
N GLU A 573 -6.43 8.99 -31.08
CA GLU A 573 -5.44 8.86 -30.01
C GLU A 573 -5.19 7.37 -29.70
N ALA A 574 -3.91 6.98 -29.56
CA ALA A 574 -3.51 5.66 -29.14
C ALA A 574 -2.40 5.77 -28.09
N ASN A 575 -2.74 5.46 -26.83
CA ASN A 575 -1.86 5.55 -25.68
C ASN A 575 -1.52 4.17 -25.15
N TYR A 576 -0.22 3.86 -25.07
CA TYR A 576 0.28 2.62 -24.49
C TYR A 576 0.90 2.89 -23.13
N ILE A 577 0.51 2.09 -22.12
CA ILE A 577 0.98 2.20 -20.75
C ILE A 577 1.30 0.81 -20.23
N SER A 578 2.44 0.66 -19.57
CA SER A 578 2.73 -0.53 -18.78
C SER A 578 2.53 -0.18 -17.30
N LEU A 579 1.57 -0.82 -16.67
CA LEU A 579 1.16 -0.55 -15.29
C LEU A 579 0.84 -1.86 -14.58
N LEU A 580 1.27 -2.01 -13.33
CA LEU A 580 1.01 -3.22 -12.52
C LEU A 580 1.51 -4.53 -13.17
N ASN A 581 2.58 -4.46 -13.95
CA ASN A 581 3.10 -5.58 -14.73
C ASN A 581 2.09 -6.13 -15.76
N THR A 582 1.22 -5.26 -16.26
CA THR A 582 0.35 -5.48 -17.40
C THR A 582 0.60 -4.43 -18.46
N ASN A 583 0.30 -4.75 -19.70
CA ASN A 583 0.31 -3.82 -20.81
C ASN A 583 -1.11 -3.32 -21.02
N THR A 584 -1.30 -2.03 -21.19
CA THR A 584 -2.61 -1.44 -21.47
C THR A 584 -2.48 -0.52 -22.67
N LEU A 585 -3.24 -0.79 -23.71
CA LEU A 585 -3.41 0.06 -24.86
C LEU A 585 -4.80 0.70 -24.81
N ILE A 586 -4.85 2.02 -24.89
CA ILE A 586 -6.09 2.80 -24.94
C ILE A 586 -6.15 3.44 -26.32
N ILE A 587 -7.20 3.16 -27.05
CA ILE A 587 -7.43 3.67 -28.42
C ILE A 587 -8.73 4.48 -28.38
N ARG A 588 -8.73 5.67 -28.97
CA ARG A 588 -9.90 6.52 -29.15
C ARG A 588 -10.17 6.68 -30.66
N VAL A 589 -11.40 6.38 -31.10
CA VAL A 589 -11.87 6.47 -32.50
C VAL A 589 -13.00 7.46 -32.65
#